data_4e3f535191b246314c48e5e7bf010863
#
_entry.id   4e3f535191b246314c48e5e7bf010863
#
_cell.length_a   1.000
_cell.length_b   1.000
_cell.length_c   1.000
_cell.angle_alpha   90.00
_cell.angle_beta   90.00
_cell.angle_gamma   90.00
#
_symmetry.space_group_name_H-M   'P 1'
#
loop_
_entity.id
_entity.type
_entity.pdbx_description
1 polymer ?
#
loop_
_entity_poly.entity_id
_entity_poly.type
_entity_poly.pdbx_seq_one_letter_code
_entity_poly.pdbx_strand_id
1 'polypeptide(L)'
;MWTPNLREPVVRMWAHKQPLTALAVDRSGTYMATSAMDRSMKIWDVRMLKCLLDYKIPHIASQIQISDRRMIAVSMDNEVQLYKDACTKPVDYPYMKHRVHRTIKDIHFVPYEDVMGIGHASGFSSILVPGCGEPNYDALEVNPFQNKKQRREAEVKALLDKIPAELITLNPRDLAEVSLDKLQQSIDEKNAKPYLKPSKIEFEPKNKSRGRSGTVKRFHIKRTVQEEQKWVRTKNF
;
A
#
# COMPACT_ATOMS: atom_id res chain seq x y z
N MET A 1 1.56 3.26 -17.11
CA MET A 1 2.25 4.51 -17.45
C MET A 1 1.98 4.85 -18.89
N TRP A 2 1.79 6.12 -19.19
CA TRP A 2 1.47 6.62 -20.53
C TRP A 2 2.45 7.71 -20.93
N THR A 3 2.69 7.83 -22.22
CA THR A 3 3.39 8.97 -22.81
C THR A 3 2.46 9.67 -23.79
N PRO A 4 2.56 11.00 -23.95
CA PRO A 4 1.67 11.72 -24.87
C PRO A 4 1.87 11.32 -26.35
N ASN A 5 2.99 10.75 -26.69
CA ASN A 5 3.35 10.38 -28.06
C ASN A 5 2.80 9.01 -28.51
N LEU A 6 2.39 8.15 -27.57
CA LEU A 6 1.93 6.80 -27.86
C LEU A 6 0.47 6.63 -27.43
N ARG A 7 -0.33 5.98 -28.26
CA ARG A 7 -1.72 5.63 -27.95
C ARG A 7 -1.82 4.45 -26.98
N GLU A 8 -0.80 3.61 -26.94
CA GLU A 8 -0.72 2.46 -26.05
C GLU A 8 0.06 2.80 -24.77
N PRO A 9 -0.28 2.20 -23.63
CA PRO A 9 0.48 2.40 -22.40
C PRO A 9 1.89 1.82 -22.53
N VAL A 10 2.89 2.60 -22.13
CA VAL A 10 4.30 2.18 -22.13
C VAL A 10 4.55 1.07 -21.11
N VAL A 11 3.87 1.12 -19.96
CA VAL A 11 4.01 0.12 -18.91
C VAL A 11 2.63 -0.33 -18.43
N ARG A 12 2.44 -1.64 -18.39
CA ARG A 12 1.33 -2.32 -17.73
C ARG A 12 1.90 -3.23 -16.65
N MET A 13 1.40 -3.09 -15.43
CA MET A 13 1.85 -3.91 -14.30
C MET A 13 0.67 -4.66 -13.69
N TRP A 14 0.88 -5.95 -13.44
CA TRP A 14 -0.05 -6.72 -12.63
C TRP A 14 0.32 -6.57 -11.16
N ALA A 15 -0.16 -5.49 -10.54
CA ALA A 15 0.21 -5.14 -9.19
C ALA A 15 -0.43 -6.06 -8.13
N HIS A 16 -1.72 -6.37 -8.28
CA HIS A 16 -2.50 -7.13 -7.31
C HIS A 16 -3.39 -8.16 -7.99
N LYS A 17 -3.87 -9.14 -7.22
CA LYS A 17 -4.82 -10.16 -7.71
C LYS A 17 -6.27 -9.66 -7.74
N GLN A 18 -6.59 -8.68 -6.91
CA GLN A 18 -7.90 -8.04 -6.82
C GLN A 18 -7.86 -6.63 -7.40
N PRO A 19 -9.01 -6.04 -7.71
CA PRO A 19 -9.07 -4.67 -8.21
C PRO A 19 -8.35 -3.67 -7.31
N LEU A 20 -7.62 -2.75 -7.92
CA LEU A 20 -6.93 -1.66 -7.24
C LEU A 20 -7.95 -0.68 -6.67
N THR A 21 -7.72 -0.23 -5.44
CA THR A 21 -8.56 0.76 -4.75
C THR A 21 -7.89 2.13 -4.69
N ALA A 22 -6.59 2.17 -4.45
CA ALA A 22 -5.85 3.42 -4.37
C ALA A 22 -4.43 3.29 -4.92
N LEU A 23 -3.89 4.41 -5.37
CA LEU A 23 -2.55 4.54 -5.90
C LEU A 23 -2.00 5.91 -5.52
N ALA A 24 -0.75 5.94 -5.06
CA ALA A 24 0.01 7.16 -4.82
C ALA A 24 1.42 7.02 -5.37
N VAL A 25 1.94 8.11 -5.89
CA VAL A 25 3.33 8.20 -6.37
C VAL A 25 4.05 9.24 -5.54
N ASP A 26 5.26 8.93 -5.14
CA ASP A 26 6.14 9.86 -4.44
C ASP A 26 6.48 11.06 -5.35
N ARG A 27 6.64 12.23 -4.76
CA ARG A 27 6.99 13.46 -5.46
C ARG A 27 8.29 13.35 -6.27
N SER A 28 9.25 12.58 -5.77
CA SER A 28 10.50 12.29 -6.49
C SER A 28 10.32 11.35 -7.69
N GLY A 29 9.15 10.70 -7.84
CA GLY A 29 8.88 9.69 -8.86
C GLY A 29 9.62 8.37 -8.67
N THR A 30 10.23 8.15 -7.49
CA THR A 30 11.00 6.93 -7.20
C THR A 30 10.12 5.80 -6.71
N TYR A 31 9.20 6.11 -5.80
CA TYR A 31 8.33 5.13 -5.15
C TYR A 31 6.87 5.30 -5.56
N MET A 32 6.18 4.18 -5.63
CA MET A 32 4.75 4.13 -5.87
C MET A 32 4.12 3.17 -4.87
N ALA A 33 3.06 3.60 -4.21
CA ALA A 33 2.25 2.75 -3.35
C ALA A 33 0.96 2.39 -4.06
N THR A 34 0.57 1.12 -4.00
CA THR A 34 -0.69 0.62 -4.54
C THR A 34 -1.42 -0.20 -3.49
N SER A 35 -2.74 -0.08 -3.44
CA SER A 35 -3.56 -0.98 -2.63
C SER A 35 -4.71 -1.57 -3.43
N ALA A 36 -5.23 -2.69 -2.95
CA ALA A 36 -6.32 -3.40 -3.58
C ALA A 36 -7.35 -3.92 -2.57
N MET A 37 -8.43 -4.48 -3.08
CA MET A 37 -9.50 -5.07 -2.28
C MET A 37 -9.06 -6.28 -1.46
N ASP A 38 -7.91 -6.89 -1.75
CA ASP A 38 -7.31 -7.99 -1.00
C ASP A 38 -6.70 -7.56 0.34
N ARG A 39 -6.82 -6.29 0.70
CA ARG A 39 -6.23 -5.67 1.89
C ARG A 39 -4.71 -5.76 1.90
N SER A 40 -4.10 -5.74 0.74
CA SER A 40 -2.67 -5.60 0.59
C SER A 40 -2.31 -4.19 0.11
N MET A 41 -1.17 -3.71 0.58
CA MET A 41 -0.53 -2.49 0.12
C MET A 41 0.88 -2.85 -0.33
N LYS A 42 1.23 -2.52 -1.56
CA LYS A 42 2.54 -2.79 -2.12
C LYS A 42 3.27 -1.51 -2.44
N ILE A 43 4.55 -1.52 -2.13
CA ILE A 43 5.46 -0.43 -2.48
C ILE A 43 6.33 -0.89 -3.65
N TRP A 44 6.38 -0.05 -4.66
CA TRP A 44 7.09 -0.32 -5.91
C TRP A 44 8.19 0.71 -6.12
N ASP A 45 9.29 0.24 -6.66
CA ASP A 45 10.25 1.12 -7.33
C ASP A 45 9.74 1.37 -8.75
N VAL A 46 9.41 2.63 -9.04
CA VAL A 46 8.85 3.03 -10.35
C VAL A 46 9.87 2.88 -11.47
N ARG A 47 11.14 3.02 -11.16
CA ARG A 47 12.24 2.98 -12.12
C ARG A 47 12.57 1.56 -12.56
N MET A 48 12.61 0.65 -11.58
CA MET A 48 12.91 -0.78 -11.80
C MET A 48 11.65 -1.62 -12.02
N LEU A 49 10.46 -1.03 -11.85
CA LEU A 49 9.16 -1.71 -11.91
C LEU A 49 9.08 -2.95 -11.00
N LYS A 50 9.82 -2.90 -9.89
CA LYS A 50 9.94 -4.01 -8.94
C LYS A 50 9.17 -3.73 -7.67
N CYS A 51 8.47 -4.74 -7.16
CA CYS A 51 7.87 -4.68 -5.84
C CYS A 51 8.97 -4.78 -4.77
N LEU A 52 9.07 -3.77 -3.92
CA LEU A 52 10.03 -3.71 -2.83
C LEU A 52 9.45 -4.33 -1.56
N LEU A 53 8.25 -3.92 -1.18
CA LEU A 53 7.60 -4.31 0.07
C LEU A 53 6.14 -4.64 -0.17
N ASP A 54 5.63 -5.63 0.56
CA ASP A 54 4.23 -6.07 0.52
C ASP A 54 3.68 -6.07 1.95
N TYR A 55 2.74 -5.19 2.23
CA TYR A 55 2.10 -5.01 3.52
C TYR A 55 0.68 -5.53 3.50
N LYS A 56 0.26 -6.15 4.59
CA LYS A 56 -1.14 -6.51 4.82
C LYS A 56 -1.77 -5.49 5.75
N ILE A 57 -2.75 -4.75 5.24
CA ILE A 57 -3.49 -3.74 5.99
C ILE A 57 -4.76 -4.34 6.61
N PRO A 58 -5.23 -3.80 7.76
CA PRO A 58 -6.39 -4.36 8.46
C PRO A 58 -7.69 -4.24 7.69
N HIS A 59 -7.90 -3.13 6.98
CA HIS A 59 -9.08 -2.86 6.18
C HIS A 59 -8.69 -2.48 4.76
N ILE A 60 -9.68 -2.44 3.85
CA ILE A 60 -9.47 -1.97 2.48
C ILE A 60 -9.12 -0.48 2.51
N ALA A 61 -8.03 -0.11 1.88
CA ALA A 61 -7.66 1.29 1.74
C ALA A 61 -8.57 1.96 0.71
N SER A 62 -9.16 3.09 1.06
CA SER A 62 -9.92 3.94 0.14
C SER A 62 -9.02 4.94 -0.58
N GLN A 63 -8.01 5.47 0.12
CA GLN A 63 -7.03 6.41 -0.42
C GLN A 63 -5.65 6.15 0.16
N ILE A 64 -4.62 6.44 -0.62
CA ILE A 64 -3.22 6.44 -0.19
C ILE A 64 -2.59 7.75 -0.64
N GLN A 65 -1.76 8.33 0.22
CA GLN A 65 -0.93 9.49 -0.11
C GLN A 65 0.49 9.29 0.42
N ILE A 66 1.46 9.83 -0.28
CA ILE A 66 2.86 9.84 0.12
C ILE A 66 3.27 11.29 0.34
N SER A 67 3.85 11.57 1.52
CA SER A 67 4.33 12.91 1.88
C SER A 67 5.70 13.20 1.25
N ASP A 68 6.14 14.46 1.32
CA ASP A 68 7.46 14.90 0.83
C ASP A 68 8.62 14.10 1.46
N ARG A 69 8.50 13.71 2.73
CA ARG A 69 9.45 12.84 3.45
C ARG A 69 9.13 11.35 3.38
N ARG A 70 8.38 10.92 2.36
CA ARG A 70 8.04 9.51 2.11
C ARG A 70 7.27 8.83 3.25
N MET A 71 6.56 9.60 4.04
CA MET A 71 5.59 9.06 4.97
C MET A 71 4.33 8.66 4.20
N ILE A 72 3.81 7.47 4.44
CA ILE A 72 2.62 6.95 3.77
C ILE A 72 1.40 7.14 4.67
N ALA A 73 0.39 7.81 4.17
CA ALA A 73 -0.94 7.86 4.78
C ALA A 73 -1.89 6.95 4.04
N VAL A 74 -2.61 6.14 4.79
CA VAL A 74 -3.61 5.20 4.26
C VAL A 74 -4.94 5.47 4.95
N SER A 75 -5.96 5.81 4.20
CA SER A 75 -7.32 5.94 4.73
C SER A 75 -8.08 4.63 4.57
N MET A 76 -8.72 4.19 5.63
CA MET A 76 -9.49 2.96 5.72
C MET A 76 -10.83 3.27 6.38
N ASP A 77 -11.88 3.42 5.59
CA ASP A 77 -13.22 3.77 6.05
C ASP A 77 -13.26 5.07 6.88
N ASN A 78 -13.17 4.98 8.20
CA ASN A 78 -13.21 6.11 9.14
C ASN A 78 -11.88 6.33 9.90
N GLU A 79 -10.82 5.61 9.55
CA GLU A 79 -9.51 5.68 10.20
C GLU A 79 -8.42 6.01 9.17
N VAL A 80 -7.50 6.89 9.55
CA VAL A 80 -6.26 7.12 8.81
C VAL A 80 -5.11 6.54 9.62
N GLN A 81 -4.28 5.76 8.97
CA GLN A 81 -3.03 5.26 9.54
C GLN A 81 -1.85 5.83 8.76
N LEU A 82 -0.84 6.27 9.49
CA LEU A 82 0.38 6.84 8.95
C LEU A 82 1.55 5.92 9.25
N TYR A 83 2.39 5.70 8.24
CA TYR A 83 3.56 4.84 8.32
C TYR A 83 4.80 5.64 7.94
N LYS A 84 5.73 5.72 8.87
CA LYS A 84 7.01 6.41 8.67
C LYS A 84 8.01 5.44 8.06
N ASP A 85 8.81 5.93 7.09
CA ASP A 85 9.87 5.18 6.40
C ASP A 85 9.41 3.88 5.70
N ALA A 86 8.10 3.70 5.51
CA ALA A 86 7.52 2.48 4.95
C ALA A 86 7.87 2.25 3.46
N CYS A 87 8.42 3.24 2.77
CA CYS A 87 8.95 3.08 1.42
C CYS A 87 10.30 2.37 1.37
N THR A 88 11.10 2.50 2.44
CA THR A 88 12.49 2.03 2.45
C THR A 88 12.72 0.83 3.36
N LYS A 89 11.96 0.72 4.43
CA LYS A 89 12.10 -0.34 5.43
C LYS A 89 10.76 -0.99 5.72
N PRO A 90 10.74 -2.29 6.04
CA PRO A 90 9.52 -2.94 6.51
C PRO A 90 9.10 -2.34 7.85
N VAL A 91 7.82 -2.02 7.99
CA VAL A 91 7.24 -1.43 9.21
C VAL A 91 6.09 -2.30 9.68
N ASP A 92 6.09 -2.67 10.97
CA ASP A 92 5.08 -3.54 11.56
C ASP A 92 3.92 -2.76 12.17
N TYR A 93 4.17 -1.53 12.63
CA TYR A 93 3.19 -0.70 13.33
C TYR A 93 3.06 0.67 12.70
N PRO A 94 1.85 1.23 12.66
CA PRO A 94 1.66 2.60 12.21
C PRO A 94 2.30 3.59 13.19
N TYR A 95 2.92 4.63 12.63
CA TYR A 95 3.48 5.75 13.40
C TYR A 95 2.40 6.53 14.14
N MET A 96 1.30 6.79 13.47
CA MET A 96 0.16 7.51 14.04
C MET A 96 -1.15 6.95 13.47
N LYS A 97 -2.21 6.97 14.29
CA LYS A 97 -3.57 6.63 13.90
C LYS A 97 -4.51 7.76 14.26
N HIS A 98 -5.39 8.11 13.35
CA HIS A 98 -6.44 9.09 13.61
C HIS A 98 -7.79 8.53 13.16
N ARG A 99 -8.80 8.66 14.00
CA ARG A 99 -10.15 8.19 13.72
C ARG A 99 -11.11 9.35 13.61
N VAL A 100 -11.87 9.36 12.52
CA VAL A 100 -12.92 10.34 12.25
C VAL A 100 -14.29 9.68 12.48
N HIS A 101 -15.30 10.47 12.82
CA HIS A 101 -16.65 9.93 13.07
C HIS A 101 -17.37 9.43 11.81
N ARG A 102 -16.93 9.83 10.63
CA ARG A 102 -17.56 9.51 9.35
C ARG A 102 -16.54 8.94 8.37
N THR A 103 -17.05 8.30 7.32
CA THR A 103 -16.22 7.75 6.25
C THR A 103 -15.36 8.83 5.61
N ILE A 104 -14.08 8.52 5.47
CA ILE A 104 -13.09 9.37 4.83
C ILE A 104 -13.22 9.21 3.32
N LYS A 105 -13.28 10.33 2.61
CA LYS A 105 -13.39 10.35 1.15
C LYS A 105 -12.06 10.66 0.49
N ASP A 106 -11.31 11.56 1.10
CA ASP A 106 -10.03 11.99 0.56
C ASP A 106 -9.07 12.38 1.68
N ILE A 107 -7.77 12.23 1.42
CA ILE A 107 -6.69 12.65 2.30
C ILE A 107 -5.64 13.35 1.46
N HIS A 108 -5.05 14.42 1.98
CA HIS A 108 -3.99 15.14 1.28
C HIS A 108 -2.98 15.74 2.26
N PHE A 109 -1.68 15.54 2.00
CA PHE A 109 -0.63 16.24 2.72
C PHE A 109 -0.48 17.66 2.18
N VAL A 110 -0.27 18.61 3.10
CA VAL A 110 0.11 19.96 2.70
C VAL A 110 1.58 19.96 2.30
N PRO A 111 1.92 20.44 1.11
CA PRO A 111 3.32 20.52 0.69
C PRO A 111 4.14 21.39 1.66
N TYR A 112 5.34 20.93 1.99
CA TYR A 112 6.31 21.63 2.84
C TYR A 112 5.93 21.79 4.33
N GLU A 113 4.75 21.38 4.73
CA GLU A 113 4.26 21.53 6.11
C GLU A 113 3.92 20.18 6.74
N ASP A 114 4.00 20.12 8.06
CA ASP A 114 3.65 18.94 8.84
C ASP A 114 2.13 18.82 9.08
N VAL A 115 1.34 19.08 8.05
CA VAL A 115 -0.14 19.10 8.13
C VAL A 115 -0.72 18.16 7.07
N MET A 116 -1.78 17.46 7.46
CA MET A 116 -2.60 16.64 6.55
C MET A 116 -4.06 17.04 6.65
N GLY A 117 -4.70 17.25 5.51
CA GLY A 117 -6.13 17.47 5.39
C GLY A 117 -6.88 16.16 5.18
N ILE A 118 -8.02 16.00 5.81
CA ILE A 118 -8.90 14.85 5.72
C ILE A 118 -10.30 15.34 5.34
N GLY A 119 -10.73 14.97 4.14
CA GLY A 119 -12.10 15.15 3.67
C GLY A 119 -12.98 13.98 4.07
N HIS A 120 -14.01 14.20 4.86
CA HIS A 120 -14.94 13.18 5.31
C HIS A 120 -16.40 13.55 5.02
N ALA A 121 -17.31 12.61 5.17
CA ALA A 121 -18.72 12.80 4.80
C ALA A 121 -19.44 13.94 5.57
N SER A 122 -18.90 14.40 6.70
CA SER A 122 -19.45 15.52 7.49
C SER A 122 -18.69 16.83 7.34
N GLY A 123 -17.66 16.90 6.48
CA GLY A 123 -16.87 18.10 6.24
C GLY A 123 -15.38 17.83 6.12
N PHE A 124 -14.57 18.72 6.66
CA PHE A 124 -13.12 18.70 6.57
C PHE A 124 -12.49 18.76 7.97
N SER A 125 -11.42 18.01 8.16
CA SER A 125 -10.59 18.05 9.35
C SER A 125 -9.12 18.17 8.95
N SER A 126 -8.33 18.89 9.73
CA SER A 126 -6.88 18.92 9.57
C SER A 126 -6.20 18.32 10.79
N ILE A 127 -5.12 17.59 10.56
CA ILE A 127 -4.30 17.02 11.63
C ILE A 127 -2.83 17.37 11.44
N LEU A 128 -2.12 17.53 12.54
CA LEU A 128 -0.68 17.68 12.55
C LEU A 128 -0.04 16.29 12.46
N VAL A 129 0.89 16.12 11.53
CA VAL A 129 1.64 14.89 11.31
C VAL A 129 3.14 15.21 11.37
N PRO A 130 3.74 15.16 12.57
CA PRO A 130 5.14 15.58 12.72
C PRO A 130 6.10 14.81 11.82
N GLY A 131 6.90 15.54 11.07
CA GLY A 131 7.94 14.98 10.20
C GLY A 131 7.46 14.50 8.84
N CYS A 132 6.26 14.88 8.38
CA CYS A 132 5.79 14.55 7.05
C CYS A 132 6.20 15.58 5.99
N GLY A 133 6.35 16.84 6.37
CA GLY A 133 6.73 17.93 5.48
C GLY A 133 8.24 18.10 5.34
N GLU A 134 8.68 18.59 4.21
CA GLU A 134 10.04 19.06 4.00
C GLU A 134 10.05 20.59 4.17
N PRO A 135 10.46 21.13 5.33
CA PRO A 135 10.34 22.55 5.62
C PRO A 135 11.27 23.43 4.76
N ASN A 136 12.26 22.82 4.13
CA ASN A 136 13.15 23.50 3.25
C ASN A 136 12.50 23.62 1.87
N TYR A 137 11.92 24.78 1.60
CA TYR A 137 11.56 25.14 0.24
C TYR A 137 12.81 25.12 -0.63
N ASP A 138 12.94 24.10 -1.47
CA ASP A 138 14.04 24.05 -2.41
C ASP A 138 13.76 25.00 -3.57
N ALA A 139 14.33 26.21 -3.46
CA ALA A 139 14.25 27.22 -4.49
C ALA A 139 14.83 26.75 -5.85
N LEU A 140 15.58 25.64 -5.87
CA LEU A 140 16.11 25.06 -7.10
C LEU A 140 15.05 24.33 -7.94
N GLU A 141 14.01 23.77 -7.30
CA GLU A 141 12.91 23.12 -8.05
C GLU A 141 12.02 24.14 -8.77
N VAL A 142 11.81 25.30 -8.21
CA VAL A 142 10.89 26.33 -8.75
C VAL A 142 11.54 27.72 -8.73
N ASN A 143 12.85 27.80 -8.86
CA ASN A 143 13.54 29.08 -8.85
C ASN A 143 13.24 29.87 -10.13
N PRO A 144 12.47 30.97 -10.06
CA PRO A 144 12.16 31.80 -11.24
C PRO A 144 13.39 32.53 -11.78
N PHE A 145 14.45 32.62 -10.99
CA PHE A 145 15.70 33.30 -11.33
C PHE A 145 16.84 32.38 -11.75
N GLN A 146 16.48 31.12 -12.16
CA GLN A 146 17.49 30.20 -12.67
C GLN A 146 18.28 30.75 -13.85
N ASN A 147 19.59 30.64 -13.75
CA ASN A 147 20.47 30.88 -14.88
C ASN A 147 20.30 29.79 -15.96
N LYS A 148 20.57 30.14 -17.22
CA LYS A 148 20.47 29.20 -18.35
C LYS A 148 21.28 27.90 -18.13
N LYS A 149 22.41 28.00 -17.43
CA LYS A 149 23.26 26.86 -17.07
C LYS A 149 22.59 25.96 -16.03
N GLN A 150 22.06 26.52 -14.94
CA GLN A 150 21.37 25.81 -13.91
C GLN A 150 20.12 25.07 -14.42
N ARG A 151 19.36 25.71 -15.32
CA ARG A 151 18.21 25.08 -15.98
C ARG A 151 18.60 23.85 -16.79
N ARG A 152 19.67 23.95 -17.59
CA ARG A 152 20.19 22.81 -18.35
C ARG A 152 20.69 21.69 -17.48
N GLU A 153 21.43 21.99 -16.42
CA GLU A 153 21.94 20.99 -15.48
C GLU A 153 20.79 20.28 -14.74
N ALA A 154 19.77 21.02 -14.29
CA ALA A 154 18.59 20.47 -13.66
C ALA A 154 17.79 19.57 -14.63
N GLU A 155 17.63 20.00 -15.89
CA GLU A 155 16.95 19.22 -16.93
C GLU A 155 17.71 17.94 -17.27
N VAL A 156 19.04 18.01 -17.44
CA VAL A 156 19.87 16.82 -17.68
C VAL A 156 19.81 15.86 -16.51
N LYS A 157 19.90 16.35 -15.27
CA LYS A 157 19.80 15.53 -14.07
C LYS A 157 18.44 14.86 -13.98
N ALA A 158 17.35 15.60 -14.20
CA ALA A 158 16.00 15.05 -14.20
C ALA A 158 15.78 14.00 -15.30
N LEU A 159 16.40 14.16 -16.46
CA LEU A 159 16.35 13.17 -17.54
C LEU A 159 17.17 11.92 -17.22
N LEU A 160 18.36 12.07 -16.65
CA LEU A 160 19.19 10.94 -16.22
C LEU A 160 18.56 10.14 -15.09
N ASP A 161 17.82 10.80 -14.20
CA ASP A 161 17.13 10.15 -13.10
C ASP A 161 15.83 9.44 -13.52
N LYS A 162 15.31 9.71 -14.71
CA LYS A 162 13.99 9.20 -15.13
C LYS A 162 13.94 7.72 -15.43
N ILE A 163 14.90 7.20 -16.19
CA ILE A 163 14.89 5.80 -16.63
C ILE A 163 16.31 5.24 -16.59
N PRO A 164 16.56 4.13 -15.87
CA PRO A 164 17.82 3.41 -15.98
C PRO A 164 18.08 2.99 -17.43
N ALA A 165 19.33 3.09 -17.89
CA ALA A 165 19.71 2.75 -19.27
C ALA A 165 19.31 1.29 -19.64
N GLU A 166 19.31 0.39 -18.65
CA GLU A 166 18.91 -1.01 -18.79
C GLU A 166 17.43 -1.21 -19.13
N LEU A 167 16.58 -0.22 -18.83
CA LEU A 167 15.15 -0.25 -19.14
C LEU A 167 14.80 0.42 -20.47
N ILE A 168 15.79 0.98 -21.16
CA ILE A 168 15.59 1.54 -22.49
C ILE A 168 15.57 0.38 -23.49
N THR A 169 14.38 -0.01 -23.92
CA THR A 169 14.21 -1.05 -24.94
C THR A 169 13.91 -0.41 -26.29
N LEU A 170 14.36 -1.06 -27.35
CA LEU A 170 14.04 -0.67 -28.75
C LEU A 170 12.52 -0.85 -29.03
N ASN A 171 11.90 -1.78 -28.34
CA ASN A 171 10.47 -2.06 -28.40
C ASN A 171 9.77 -1.63 -27.12
N PRO A 172 9.09 -0.49 -27.08
CA PRO A 172 8.34 -0.07 -25.88
C PRO A 172 7.19 -1.03 -25.52
N ARG A 173 6.77 -1.91 -26.43
CA ARG A 173 5.75 -2.92 -26.21
C ARG A 173 6.21 -4.03 -25.25
N ASP A 174 7.50 -4.38 -25.24
CA ASP A 174 8.03 -5.43 -24.37
C ASP A 174 7.86 -5.11 -22.88
N LEU A 175 7.87 -3.82 -22.51
CA LEU A 175 7.59 -3.36 -21.15
C LEU A 175 6.08 -3.36 -20.81
N ALA A 176 5.23 -3.37 -21.82
CA ALA A 176 3.78 -3.32 -21.67
C ALA A 176 3.15 -4.73 -21.50
N GLU A 177 3.91 -5.78 -21.76
CA GLU A 177 3.41 -7.16 -21.65
C GLU A 177 3.55 -7.67 -20.22
N VAL A 178 2.49 -8.36 -19.77
CA VAL A 178 2.50 -9.04 -18.48
C VAL A 178 3.25 -10.37 -18.66
N SER A 179 4.35 -10.57 -17.94
CA SER A 179 5.06 -11.85 -17.91
C SER A 179 4.17 -12.92 -17.25
N LEU A 180 3.57 -13.78 -18.08
CA LEU A 180 2.73 -14.89 -17.62
C LEU A 180 3.52 -15.87 -16.76
N ASP A 181 4.81 -16.11 -17.08
CA ASP A 181 5.68 -17.00 -16.34
C ASP A 181 5.91 -16.55 -14.90
N LYS A 182 6.13 -15.24 -14.69
CA LYS A 182 6.25 -14.65 -13.33
C LYS A 182 4.96 -14.71 -12.55
N LEU A 183 3.83 -14.57 -13.23
CA LEU A 183 2.51 -14.70 -12.62
C LEU A 183 2.29 -16.15 -12.18
N GLN A 184 2.64 -17.10 -13.00
CA GLN A 184 2.52 -18.53 -12.71
C GLN A 184 3.43 -18.94 -11.54
N GLN A 185 4.70 -18.50 -11.55
CA GLN A 185 5.62 -18.69 -10.42
C GLN A 185 5.06 -18.11 -9.12
N SER A 186 4.51 -16.90 -9.15
CA SER A 186 3.88 -16.29 -7.96
C SER A 186 2.64 -17.05 -7.47
N ILE A 187 1.91 -17.72 -8.35
CA ILE A 187 0.79 -18.58 -7.98
C ILE A 187 1.32 -19.88 -7.36
N ASP A 188 2.34 -20.47 -7.95
CA ASP A 188 2.96 -21.72 -7.48
C ASP A 188 3.65 -21.51 -6.12
N GLU A 189 4.37 -20.43 -5.93
CA GLU A 189 4.94 -20.05 -4.63
C GLU A 189 3.87 -19.87 -3.55
N LYS A 190 2.70 -19.35 -3.91
CA LYS A 190 1.59 -19.20 -2.98
C LYS A 190 0.94 -20.53 -2.64
N ASN A 191 0.84 -21.42 -3.60
CA ASN A 191 0.32 -22.78 -3.42
C ASN A 191 1.30 -23.66 -2.66
N ALA A 192 2.61 -23.44 -2.81
CA ALA A 192 3.67 -24.15 -2.11
C ALA A 192 3.79 -23.73 -0.62
N LYS A 193 3.28 -22.56 -0.22
CA LYS A 193 3.30 -22.14 1.19
C LYS A 193 2.32 -23.00 2.01
N PRO A 194 2.81 -23.84 2.94
CA PRO A 194 1.92 -24.68 3.74
C PRO A 194 1.02 -23.79 4.59
N TYR A 195 -0.28 -24.06 4.53
CA TYR A 195 -1.22 -23.41 5.44
C TYR A 195 -1.00 -23.97 6.86
N LEU A 196 -0.47 -23.14 7.74
CA LEU A 196 -0.33 -23.50 9.15
C LEU A 196 -1.72 -23.53 9.79
N LYS A 197 -2.19 -24.72 10.05
CA LYS A 197 -3.45 -24.94 10.76
C LYS A 197 -3.34 -24.36 12.16
N PRO A 198 -4.25 -23.48 12.60
CA PRO A 198 -4.23 -23.02 13.97
C PRO A 198 -4.29 -24.21 14.93
N SER A 199 -3.49 -24.16 15.99
CA SER A 199 -3.46 -25.22 17.00
C SER A 199 -4.86 -25.51 17.50
N LYS A 200 -5.23 -26.80 17.54
CA LYS A 200 -6.50 -27.22 18.18
C LYS A 200 -6.47 -26.74 19.63
N ILE A 201 -7.48 -25.99 20.00
CA ILE A 201 -7.67 -25.60 21.40
C ILE A 201 -8.12 -26.88 22.14
N GLU A 202 -7.20 -27.52 22.83
CA GLU A 202 -7.52 -28.62 23.74
C GLU A 202 -8.31 -28.05 24.91
N PHE A 203 -9.57 -28.37 24.96
CA PHE A 203 -10.45 -27.93 26.03
C PHE A 203 -10.50 -29.03 27.11
N GLU A 204 -9.84 -28.78 28.21
CA GLU A 204 -10.03 -29.58 29.44
C GLU A 204 -11.16 -28.97 30.26
N PRO A 205 -12.28 -29.69 30.43
CA PRO A 205 -13.38 -29.21 31.27
C PRO A 205 -12.97 -29.21 32.73
N LYS A 206 -12.92 -28.03 33.35
CA LYS A 206 -12.59 -27.87 34.78
C LYS A 206 -13.60 -28.55 35.74
N ASN A 207 -14.80 -28.87 35.25
CA ASN A 207 -15.84 -29.50 36.06
C ASN A 207 -16.46 -30.69 35.33
N LYS A 208 -16.53 -31.84 35.99
CA LYS A 208 -17.31 -33.02 35.55
C LYS A 208 -18.79 -32.69 35.70
N SER A 209 -19.40 -32.12 34.67
CA SER A 209 -20.84 -31.91 34.64
C SER A 209 -21.55 -33.23 34.35
N ARG A 210 -22.27 -33.76 35.31
CA ARG A 210 -23.28 -34.80 35.08
C ARG A 210 -24.52 -34.12 34.49
N GLY A 211 -24.75 -34.25 33.18
CA GLY A 211 -25.92 -33.71 32.53
C GLY A 211 -25.65 -32.96 31.23
N ARG A 212 -26.70 -32.35 30.66
CA ARG A 212 -26.66 -31.60 29.38
C ARG A 212 -25.51 -30.59 29.36
N SER A 213 -24.76 -30.58 28.25
CA SER A 213 -23.56 -29.72 28.08
C SER A 213 -23.82 -28.27 28.44
N GLY A 214 -23.07 -27.75 29.41
CA GLY A 214 -23.17 -26.36 29.86
C GLY A 214 -22.94 -25.35 28.73
N THR A 215 -23.41 -24.13 28.92
CA THR A 215 -23.31 -23.00 27.96
C THR A 215 -21.86 -22.75 27.46
N VAL A 216 -20.88 -22.91 28.34
CA VAL A 216 -19.45 -22.77 28.03
C VAL A 216 -18.99 -23.83 27.03
N LYS A 217 -19.39 -25.10 27.19
CA LYS A 217 -19.03 -26.17 26.23
C LYS A 217 -19.66 -25.94 24.87
N ARG A 218 -20.91 -25.46 24.82
CA ARG A 218 -21.57 -25.09 23.56
C ARG A 218 -20.87 -23.92 22.86
N PHE A 219 -20.42 -22.94 23.64
CA PHE A 219 -19.69 -21.80 23.11
C PHE A 219 -18.34 -22.22 22.46
N HIS A 220 -17.58 -23.07 23.17
CA HIS A 220 -16.32 -23.58 22.63
C HIS A 220 -16.51 -24.43 21.38
N ILE A 221 -17.47 -25.35 21.37
CA ILE A 221 -17.79 -26.15 20.19
C ILE A 221 -18.18 -25.25 19.00
N LYS A 222 -19.04 -24.25 19.25
CA LYS A 222 -19.47 -23.32 18.21
C LYS A 222 -18.29 -22.52 17.65
N ARG A 223 -17.37 -22.10 18.52
CA ARG A 223 -16.15 -21.39 18.13
C ARG A 223 -15.22 -22.28 17.28
N THR A 224 -15.00 -23.53 17.70
CA THR A 224 -14.17 -24.49 16.93
C THR A 224 -14.76 -24.74 15.54
N VAL A 225 -16.08 -24.96 15.45
CA VAL A 225 -16.76 -25.15 14.17
C VAL A 225 -16.65 -23.90 13.27
N GLN A 226 -16.77 -22.70 13.84
CA GLN A 226 -16.60 -21.46 13.08
C GLN A 226 -15.16 -21.30 12.58
N GLU A 227 -14.16 -21.66 13.37
CA GLU A 227 -12.75 -21.62 12.98
C GLU A 227 -12.44 -22.63 11.88
N GLU A 228 -13.01 -23.85 11.99
CA GLU A 228 -12.92 -24.88 10.94
C GLU A 228 -13.60 -24.44 9.64
N GLN A 229 -14.77 -23.83 9.71
CA GLN A 229 -15.46 -23.32 8.53
C GLN A 229 -14.69 -22.17 7.87
N LYS A 230 -14.09 -21.27 8.65
CA LYS A 230 -13.21 -20.23 8.11
C LYS A 230 -12.00 -20.84 7.42
N TRP A 231 -11.40 -21.86 8.00
CA TRP A 231 -10.27 -22.56 7.42
C TRP A 231 -10.61 -23.23 6.09
N VAL A 232 -11.78 -23.92 6.01
CA VAL A 232 -12.25 -24.53 4.75
C VAL A 232 -12.49 -23.49 3.67
N ARG A 233 -13.09 -22.35 4.04
CA ARG A 233 -13.32 -21.24 3.10
C ARG A 233 -12.01 -20.63 2.57
N THR A 234 -10.97 -20.53 3.42
CA THR A 234 -9.67 -20.00 2.96
C THR A 234 -8.86 -20.98 2.14
N LYS A 235 -9.18 -22.28 2.19
CA LYS A 235 -8.52 -23.32 1.38
C LYS A 235 -9.12 -23.44 -0.02
N ASN A 236 -10.39 -23.06 -0.19
CA ASN A 236 -11.11 -23.13 -1.46
C ASN A 236 -10.99 -21.81 -2.28
N PHE A 237 -10.14 -20.89 -1.87
CA PHE A 237 -9.71 -19.70 -2.59
C PHE A 237 -8.20 -19.75 -2.82
#